data_247cfdd966161d4dc0e52ebe55d3aef7
#
_entry.id   247cfdd966161d4dc0e52ebe55d3aef7
#
_cell.length_a   1.000
_cell.length_b   1.000
_cell.length_c   1.000
_cell.angle_alpha   90.00
_cell.angle_beta   90.00
_cell.angle_gamma   90.00
#
_symmetry.space_group_name_H-M   'P 1'
#
loop_
_entity.id
_entity.type
_entity.pdbx_description
1 polymer ?
#
loop_
_entity_poly.entity_id
_entity_poly.type
_entity_poly.pdbx_seq_one_letter_code
_entity_poly.pdbx_strand_id
1 'polypeptide(L)'
;QFCLHNTAVACLIFFFHLFYLHLMNNKDIHLDLLRKLEANPAYTQRELSHEMGVSLGKVNYCMKKLIEKGSIKLSNFSHNSNKVGYAYLLTPKGLEEKARLTFAFLKIKMEEYEMLKDEISLLKKDTEKLKSE
;
A
#
# COMPACT_ATOMS: atom_id res chain seq x y z
N GLN A 1 -10.16 -13.71 -38.87
CA GLN A 1 -10.73 -14.53 -37.75
C GLN A 1 -9.81 -14.69 -36.54
N PHE A 2 -8.61 -14.09 -36.54
CA PHE A 2 -7.65 -14.15 -35.40
C PHE A 2 -7.65 -12.92 -34.47
N CYS A 3 -8.40 -11.86 -34.76
CA CYS A 3 -8.38 -10.63 -33.94
C CYS A 3 -9.37 -10.57 -32.77
N LEU A 4 -10.39 -11.42 -32.71
CA LEU A 4 -11.45 -11.36 -31.70
C LEU A 4 -11.15 -12.13 -30.40
N HIS A 5 -10.20 -13.08 -30.43
CA HIS A 5 -9.83 -13.86 -29.23
C HIS A 5 -8.81 -13.13 -28.33
N ASN A 6 -8.06 -12.19 -28.91
CA ASN A 6 -6.98 -11.49 -28.18
C ASN A 6 -7.49 -10.30 -27.35
N THR A 7 -8.62 -9.71 -27.71
CA THR A 7 -9.20 -8.56 -27.00
C THR A 7 -9.90 -8.96 -25.70
N ALA A 8 -10.55 -10.14 -25.66
CA ALA A 8 -11.21 -10.62 -24.44
C ALA A 8 -10.19 -11.04 -23.37
N VAL A 9 -9.11 -11.68 -23.78
CA VAL A 9 -8.01 -12.09 -22.88
C VAL A 9 -7.25 -10.87 -22.39
N ALA A 10 -6.98 -9.89 -23.26
CA ALA A 10 -6.35 -8.62 -22.89
C ALA A 10 -7.23 -7.82 -21.92
N CYS A 11 -8.55 -7.80 -22.13
CA CYS A 11 -9.50 -7.13 -21.26
C CYS A 11 -9.61 -7.81 -19.87
N LEU A 12 -9.57 -9.14 -19.84
CA LEU A 12 -9.56 -9.93 -18.59
C LEU A 12 -8.26 -9.73 -17.81
N ILE A 13 -7.10 -9.71 -18.49
CA ILE A 13 -5.79 -9.44 -17.88
C ILE A 13 -5.75 -8.01 -17.36
N PHE A 14 -6.29 -7.04 -18.11
CA PHE A 14 -6.34 -5.65 -17.71
C PHE A 14 -7.29 -5.44 -16.50
N PHE A 15 -8.44 -6.12 -16.48
CA PHE A 15 -9.40 -6.08 -15.36
C PHE A 15 -8.83 -6.76 -14.11
N PHE A 16 -8.12 -7.88 -14.30
CA PHE A 16 -7.43 -8.60 -13.22
C PHE A 16 -6.25 -7.77 -12.66
N HIS A 17 -5.54 -7.07 -13.54
CA HIS A 17 -4.44 -6.17 -13.16
C HIS A 17 -4.94 -4.93 -12.40
N LEU A 18 -6.04 -4.32 -12.86
CA LEU A 18 -6.72 -3.22 -12.16
C LEU A 18 -7.30 -3.65 -10.80
N PHE A 19 -7.90 -4.83 -10.73
CA PHE A 19 -8.40 -5.41 -9.49
C PHE A 19 -7.26 -5.73 -8.52
N TYR A 20 -6.16 -6.26 -9.04
CA TYR A 20 -4.95 -6.55 -8.27
C TYR A 20 -4.28 -5.27 -7.76
N LEU A 21 -4.17 -4.23 -8.59
CA LEU A 21 -3.69 -2.91 -8.20
C LEU A 21 -4.59 -2.26 -7.14
N HIS A 22 -5.91 -2.41 -7.25
CA HIS A 22 -6.85 -1.88 -6.27
C HIS A 22 -6.76 -2.60 -4.91
N LEU A 23 -6.58 -3.91 -4.93
CA LEU A 23 -6.39 -4.72 -3.73
C LEU A 23 -5.04 -4.43 -3.06
N MET A 24 -4.01 -4.20 -3.87
CA MET A 24 -2.66 -3.82 -3.43
C MET A 24 -2.66 -2.46 -2.76
N ASN A 25 -3.32 -1.46 -3.36
CA ASN A 25 -3.39 -0.09 -2.83
C ASN A 25 -3.95 -0.03 -1.39
N ASN A 26 -4.91 -0.89 -1.02
CA ASN A 26 -5.42 -0.93 0.35
C ASN A 26 -4.45 -1.55 1.36
N LYS A 27 -3.71 -2.60 0.97
CA LYS A 27 -2.70 -3.24 1.83
C LYS A 27 -1.51 -2.32 2.07
N ASP A 28 -1.10 -1.57 1.05
CA ASP A 28 -0.02 -0.58 1.14
C ASP A 28 -0.38 0.54 2.13
N ILE A 29 -1.60 1.06 2.04
CA ILE A 29 -2.10 2.11 2.95
C ILE A 29 -2.15 1.61 4.40
N HIS A 30 -2.58 0.38 4.66
CA HIS A 30 -2.58 -0.17 6.02
C HIS A 30 -1.17 -0.31 6.58
N LEU A 31 -0.22 -0.78 5.78
CA LEU A 31 1.18 -0.90 6.19
C LEU A 31 1.78 0.47 6.48
N ASP A 32 1.55 1.45 5.62
CA ASP A 32 2.03 2.82 5.80
C ASP A 32 1.43 3.48 7.05
N LEU A 33 0.13 3.31 7.29
CA LEU A 33 -0.52 3.80 8.50
C LEU A 33 0.11 3.19 9.76
N LEU A 34 0.31 1.87 9.79
CA LEU A 34 0.93 1.19 10.93
C LEU A 34 2.36 1.66 11.17
N ARG A 35 3.15 1.89 10.13
CA ARG A 35 4.52 2.43 10.22
C ARG A 35 4.54 3.86 10.75
N LYS A 36 3.67 4.73 10.22
CA LYS A 36 3.59 6.13 10.64
C LYS A 36 3.12 6.27 12.09
N LEU A 37 2.11 5.50 12.49
CA LEU A 37 1.59 5.51 13.86
C LEU A 37 2.56 4.91 14.87
N GLU A 38 3.38 3.94 14.47
CA GLU A 38 4.46 3.44 15.34
C GLU A 38 5.54 4.49 15.55
N ALA A 39 5.89 5.24 14.50
CA ALA A 39 6.88 6.32 14.59
C ALA A 39 6.35 7.54 15.35
N ASN A 40 5.09 7.89 15.15
CA ASN A 40 4.44 9.02 15.83
C ASN A 40 2.95 8.73 16.10
N PRO A 41 2.61 8.27 17.30
CA PRO A 41 1.22 7.99 17.69
C PRO A 41 0.31 9.23 17.74
N ALA A 42 0.88 10.44 17.76
CA ALA A 42 0.13 11.69 17.86
C ALA A 42 -0.34 12.24 16.51
N TYR A 43 -0.03 11.58 15.41
CA TYR A 43 -0.52 11.98 14.09
C TYR A 43 -2.04 12.09 14.06
N THR A 44 -2.53 13.22 13.56
CA THR A 44 -3.93 13.39 13.20
C THR A 44 -4.22 12.71 11.87
N GLN A 45 -5.47 12.35 11.62
CA GLN A 45 -5.87 11.77 10.32
C GLN A 45 -5.61 12.74 9.15
N ARG A 46 -5.66 14.04 9.41
CA ARG A 46 -5.41 15.09 8.41
C ARG A 46 -3.93 15.15 8.03
N GLU A 47 -3.03 15.07 9.01
CA GLU A 47 -1.59 14.98 8.78
C GLU A 47 -1.23 13.69 8.05
N LEU A 48 -1.78 12.55 8.46
CA LEU A 48 -1.60 11.28 7.76
C LEU A 48 -2.05 11.35 6.30
N SER A 49 -3.20 11.96 6.04
CA SER A 49 -3.71 12.17 4.68
C SER A 49 -2.74 13.00 3.83
N HIS A 50 -2.22 14.08 4.39
CA HIS A 50 -1.26 14.95 3.70
C HIS A 50 0.07 14.22 3.41
N GLU A 51 0.63 13.56 4.41
CA GLU A 51 1.92 12.88 4.27
C GLU A 51 1.88 11.64 3.37
N MET A 52 0.77 10.94 3.36
CA MET A 52 0.59 9.74 2.53
C MET A 52 0.09 10.06 1.12
N GLY A 53 -0.29 11.31 0.85
CA GLY A 53 -0.84 11.72 -0.46
C GLY A 53 -2.16 11.02 -0.80
N VAL A 54 -2.95 10.65 0.21
CA VAL A 54 -4.27 10.02 0.03
C VAL A 54 -5.37 10.88 0.65
N SER A 55 -6.61 10.68 0.22
CA SER A 55 -7.74 11.46 0.74
C SER A 55 -7.99 11.21 2.23
N LEU A 56 -8.48 12.22 2.94
CA LEU A 56 -8.87 12.10 4.34
C LEU A 56 -9.91 11.01 4.56
N GLY A 57 -10.88 10.87 3.64
CA GLY A 57 -11.88 9.81 3.70
C GLY A 57 -11.27 8.41 3.63
N LYS A 58 -10.21 8.23 2.82
CA LYS A 58 -9.48 6.96 2.71
C LYS A 58 -8.72 6.65 4.00
N VAL A 59 -8.03 7.63 4.57
CA VAL A 59 -7.35 7.49 5.88
C VAL A 59 -8.37 7.10 6.95
N ASN A 60 -9.47 7.85 7.06
CA ASN A 60 -10.52 7.58 8.05
C ASN A 60 -11.07 6.14 7.92
N TYR A 61 -11.38 5.71 6.70
CA TYR A 61 -11.85 4.35 6.44
C TYR A 61 -10.83 3.29 6.89
N CYS A 62 -9.56 3.44 6.50
CA CYS A 62 -8.51 2.49 6.85
C CYS A 62 -8.23 2.48 8.36
N MET A 63 -8.20 3.64 9.01
CA MET A 63 -8.05 3.77 10.46
C MET A 63 -9.18 3.06 11.20
N LYS A 64 -10.44 3.27 10.78
CA LYS A 64 -11.60 2.59 11.35
C LYS A 64 -11.46 1.07 11.24
N LYS A 65 -11.02 0.55 10.09
CA LYS A 65 -10.78 -0.88 9.88
C LYS A 65 -9.68 -1.44 10.79
N LEU A 66 -8.59 -0.71 11.00
CA LEU A 66 -7.51 -1.10 11.90
C LEU A 66 -7.96 -1.10 13.37
N ILE A 67 -8.83 -0.16 13.77
CA ILE A 67 -9.44 -0.15 15.11
C ILE A 67 -10.40 -1.34 15.27
N GLU A 68 -11.28 -1.58 14.31
CA GLU A 68 -12.23 -2.72 14.32
C GLU A 68 -11.49 -4.07 14.43
N LYS A 69 -10.36 -4.21 13.75
CA LYS A 69 -9.50 -5.39 13.85
C LYS A 69 -8.74 -5.51 15.17
N GLY A 70 -8.68 -4.44 15.98
CA GLY A 70 -7.88 -4.37 17.19
C GLY A 70 -6.38 -4.23 16.93
N SER A 71 -5.98 -3.78 15.74
CA SER A 71 -4.57 -3.52 15.39
C SER A 71 -4.07 -2.21 15.98
N ILE A 72 -4.95 -1.23 16.13
CA ILE A 72 -4.68 0.06 16.80
C ILE A 72 -5.76 0.35 17.84
N LYS A 73 -5.39 1.09 18.86
CA LYS A 73 -6.31 1.59 19.88
C LYS A 73 -6.17 3.11 19.99
N LEU A 74 -7.30 3.76 20.23
CA LEU A 74 -7.36 5.18 20.56
C LEU A 74 -7.08 5.37 22.04
N SER A 75 -6.12 6.22 22.37
CA SER A 75 -5.81 6.59 23.74
C SER A 75 -5.91 8.10 23.92
N ASN A 76 -6.49 8.53 25.03
CA ASN A 76 -6.54 9.94 25.37
C ASN A 76 -5.17 10.35 25.91
N PHE A 77 -4.53 11.31 25.27
CA PHE A 77 -3.28 11.90 25.74
C PHE A 77 -3.60 13.12 26.60
N SER A 78 -3.70 12.92 27.91
CA SER A 78 -3.81 14.01 28.87
C SER A 78 -2.40 14.40 29.37
N HIS A 79 -1.71 15.24 28.60
CA HIS A 79 -0.54 15.94 29.08
C HIS A 79 -0.80 17.45 29.00
N ASN A 80 -1.28 18.02 30.07
CA ASN A 80 -1.70 19.42 30.28
C ASN A 80 -3.18 19.72 30.03
N SER A 81 -3.73 20.43 31.00
CA SER A 81 -5.12 20.78 31.23
C SER A 81 -5.87 21.55 30.12
N ASN A 82 -5.29 21.74 28.93
CA ASN A 82 -5.90 22.52 27.83
C ASN A 82 -5.86 21.92 26.43
N LYS A 83 -5.34 20.70 26.24
CA LYS A 83 -5.41 20.04 24.93
C LYS A 83 -5.72 18.56 25.12
N VAL A 84 -6.96 18.16 24.89
CA VAL A 84 -7.34 16.76 24.72
C VAL A 84 -6.79 16.30 23.38
N GLY A 85 -5.60 15.70 23.39
CA GLY A 85 -5.00 15.04 22.23
C GLY A 85 -5.39 13.56 22.23
N TYR A 86 -5.68 13.01 21.06
CA TYR A 86 -5.85 11.59 20.87
C TYR A 86 -4.55 11.01 20.29
N ALA A 87 -4.12 9.86 20.81
CA ALA A 87 -3.02 9.09 20.25
C ALA A 87 -3.53 7.75 19.75
N TYR A 88 -3.05 7.33 18.58
CA TYR A 88 -3.32 6.04 18.00
C TYR A 88 -2.15 5.10 18.30
N LEU A 89 -2.34 4.15 19.21
CA LEU A 89 -1.30 3.23 19.66
C LEU A 89 -1.46 1.88 18.95
N LEU A 90 -0.34 1.34 18.45
CA LEU A 90 -0.32 -0.04 17.98
C LEU A 90 -0.49 -1.01 19.15
N THR A 91 -1.33 -2.01 18.95
CA THR A 91 -1.46 -3.15 19.85
C THR A 91 -0.43 -4.23 19.49
N PRO A 92 -0.19 -5.25 20.33
CA PRO A 92 0.62 -6.41 19.94
C PRO A 92 0.13 -7.05 18.63
N LYS A 93 -1.19 -7.14 18.44
CA LYS A 93 -1.82 -7.58 17.18
C LYS A 93 -1.49 -6.65 16.01
N GLY A 94 -1.41 -5.34 16.24
CA GLY A 94 -0.99 -4.37 15.22
C GLY A 94 0.45 -4.54 14.79
N LEU A 95 1.35 -4.88 15.71
CA LEU A 95 2.75 -5.20 15.40
C LEU A 95 2.87 -6.48 14.57
N GLU A 96 2.13 -7.52 14.91
CA GLU A 96 2.05 -8.75 14.12
C GLU A 96 1.51 -8.48 12.71
N GLU A 97 0.43 -7.72 12.60
CA GLU A 97 -0.16 -7.35 11.31
C GLU A 97 0.81 -6.53 10.46
N LYS A 98 1.54 -5.57 11.07
CA LYS A 98 2.59 -4.81 10.38
C LYS A 98 3.69 -5.73 9.85
N ALA A 99 4.17 -6.67 10.65
CA ALA A 99 5.18 -7.65 10.23
C ALA A 99 4.67 -8.50 9.06
N ARG A 100 3.46 -9.06 9.18
CA ARG A 100 2.81 -9.86 8.14
C ARG A 100 2.67 -9.10 6.82
N LEU A 101 2.20 -7.86 6.87
CA LEU A 101 2.06 -7.00 5.70
C LEU A 101 3.43 -6.66 5.09
N THR A 102 4.44 -6.42 5.91
CA THR A 102 5.80 -6.13 5.44
C THR A 102 6.38 -7.30 4.65
N PHE A 103 6.25 -8.53 5.15
CA PHE A 103 6.72 -9.74 4.44
C PHE A 103 5.93 -9.97 3.14
N ALA A 104 4.61 -9.81 3.17
CA ALA A 104 3.78 -9.96 1.98
C ALA A 104 4.14 -8.91 0.90
N PHE A 105 4.37 -7.67 1.31
CA PHE A 105 4.75 -6.59 0.42
C PHE A 105 6.15 -6.80 -0.17
N LEU A 106 7.10 -7.22 0.65
CA LEU A 106 8.45 -7.54 0.17
C LEU A 106 8.42 -8.62 -0.92
N LYS A 107 7.66 -9.70 -0.71
CA LYS A 107 7.52 -10.77 -1.70
C LYS A 107 7.03 -10.23 -3.04
N ILE A 108 6.00 -9.41 -3.02
CA ILE A 108 5.44 -8.81 -4.24
C ILE A 108 6.47 -7.92 -4.94
N LYS A 109 7.18 -7.08 -4.16
CA LYS A 109 8.22 -6.19 -4.73
C LYS A 109 9.39 -6.97 -5.32
N MET A 110 9.74 -8.11 -4.77
CA MET A 110 10.76 -8.99 -5.35
C MET A 110 10.28 -9.61 -6.68
N GLU A 111 9.03 -10.04 -6.76
CA GLU A 111 8.44 -10.54 -8.00
C GLU A 111 8.38 -9.43 -9.09
N GLU A 112 7.95 -8.22 -8.74
CA GLU A 112 7.96 -7.06 -9.63
C GLU A 112 9.37 -6.73 -10.13
N TYR A 113 10.37 -6.80 -9.24
CA TYR A 113 11.76 -6.55 -9.60
C TYR A 113 12.29 -7.54 -10.64
N GLU A 114 12.03 -8.84 -10.48
CA GLU A 114 12.46 -9.85 -11.46
C GLU A 114 11.77 -9.64 -12.81
N MET A 115 10.46 -9.35 -12.83
CA MET A 115 9.73 -9.04 -14.06
C MET A 115 10.31 -7.81 -14.77
N LEU A 116 10.60 -6.75 -14.01
CA LEU A 116 11.19 -5.51 -14.56
C LEU A 116 12.60 -5.75 -15.12
N LYS A 117 13.40 -6.59 -14.47
CA LYS A 117 14.73 -6.98 -14.92
C LYS A 117 14.68 -7.73 -16.26
N ASP A 118 13.72 -8.64 -16.44
CA ASP A 118 13.52 -9.34 -17.70
C ASP A 118 13.08 -8.38 -18.81
N GLU A 119 12.15 -7.47 -18.53
CA GLU A 119 11.71 -6.43 -19.47
C GLU A 119 12.88 -5.54 -19.92
N ILE A 120 13.69 -5.07 -18.99
CA ILE A 120 14.89 -4.27 -19.29
C ILE A 120 15.86 -5.06 -20.17
N SER A 121 16.03 -6.36 -19.94
CA SER A 121 16.88 -7.22 -20.75
C SER A 121 16.40 -7.31 -22.20
N LEU A 122 15.08 -7.43 -22.40
CA LEU A 122 14.47 -7.45 -23.75
C LEU A 122 14.68 -6.11 -24.46
N LEU A 123 14.40 -4.99 -23.79
CA LEU A 123 14.57 -3.66 -24.35
C LEU A 123 16.04 -3.38 -24.75
N LYS A 124 17.01 -3.84 -23.95
CA LYS A 124 18.43 -3.73 -24.29
C LYS A 124 18.76 -4.48 -25.60
N LYS A 125 18.27 -5.71 -25.76
CA LYS A 125 18.47 -6.47 -27.00
C LYS A 125 17.88 -5.78 -28.22
N ASP A 126 16.69 -5.18 -28.06
CA ASP A 126 16.04 -4.45 -29.16
C ASP A 126 16.82 -3.17 -29.54
N THR A 127 17.35 -2.45 -28.54
CA THR A 127 18.19 -1.28 -28.83
C THR A 127 19.52 -1.64 -29.49
N GLU A 128 20.10 -2.80 -29.19
CA GLU A 128 21.32 -3.30 -29.86
C GLU A 128 21.05 -3.63 -31.32
N LYS A 129 19.91 -4.25 -31.64
CA LYS A 129 19.50 -4.52 -33.03
C LYS A 129 19.34 -3.23 -33.84
N LEU A 130 18.68 -2.22 -33.27
CA LEU A 130 18.50 -0.92 -33.93
C LEU A 130 19.80 -0.15 -34.20
N LYS A 131 20.87 -0.40 -33.43
CA LYS A 131 22.18 0.19 -33.64
C LYS A 131 23.02 -0.55 -34.70
N SER A 132 22.65 -1.78 -35.04
CA SER A 132 23.38 -2.61 -36.02
C SER A 132 22.81 -2.48 -37.44
N GLU A 133 21.71 -1.78 -37.63
CA GLU A 133 21.13 -1.37 -38.93
C GLU A 133 21.63 0.03 -39.33
#